data_7c249e52bcbe3538cf0dc8fa87a0d020
#
_entry.id   7c249e52bcbe3538cf0dc8fa87a0d020
#
_cell.length_a   1.000
_cell.length_b   1.000
_cell.length_c   1.000
_cell.angle_alpha   90.00
_cell.angle_beta   90.00
_cell.angle_gamma   90.00
#
_symmetry.space_group_name_H-M   'P 1'
#
loop_
_entity.id
_entity.type
_entity.pdbx_description
1 polymer ?
#
loop_
_entity_poly.entity_id
_entity_poly.type
_entity_poly.pdbx_seq_one_letter_code
_entity_poly.pdbx_strand_id
1 'polypeptide(L)'
;MKYSLRDLAYLVVATSFGVGIYFMFRAMYMSEKPLPFAQEVTLVFLGAVVTIALTAALLNRQTELELRKEGRVIILQQQCDIYMWCIEKVAEIVENAKHEAGLIDDLRVLNHKLAVVASEEVVIRFAVVLDALLSGFADGALSEADGEKVMQSVADLTTAMRSDVLQDTALTSTNAASTIRRNSTRMEKLDDLNFGAELAKIKKEKRHDARP
;
A
#
# COMPACT_ATOMS: atom_id res chain seq x y z
N MET A 1 -27.79 5.56 6.81
CA MET A 1 -27.81 4.09 6.63
C MET A 1 -28.99 3.74 5.74
N LYS A 2 -28.76 3.35 4.48
CA LYS A 2 -29.82 2.85 3.59
C LYS A 2 -29.89 1.33 3.79
N TYR A 3 -30.88 0.85 4.49
CA TYR A 3 -31.16 -0.59 4.58
C TYR A 3 -31.52 -1.10 3.18
N SER A 4 -30.80 -2.13 2.75
CA SER A 4 -31.10 -2.81 1.48
C SER A 4 -32.46 -3.50 1.60
N LEU A 5 -33.21 -3.58 0.51
CA LEU A 5 -34.48 -4.34 0.43
C LEU A 5 -34.29 -5.79 0.90
N ARG A 6 -33.09 -6.32 0.73
CA ARG A 6 -32.63 -7.63 1.21
C ARG A 6 -32.59 -7.72 2.72
N ASP A 7 -32.06 -6.67 3.40
CA ASP A 7 -31.93 -6.63 4.87
C ASP A 7 -33.32 -6.54 5.52
N LEU A 8 -34.24 -5.80 4.89
CA LEU A 8 -35.63 -5.72 5.31
C LEU A 8 -36.32 -7.09 5.16
N ALA A 9 -36.10 -7.81 4.08
CA ALA A 9 -36.65 -9.14 3.87
C ALA A 9 -36.17 -10.14 4.93
N TYR A 10 -34.85 -10.15 5.24
CA TYR A 10 -34.31 -10.99 6.31
C TYR A 10 -34.90 -10.66 7.69
N LEU A 11 -35.11 -9.39 7.99
CA LEU A 11 -35.68 -8.93 9.23
C LEU A 11 -37.16 -9.39 9.38
N VAL A 12 -37.93 -9.31 8.28
CA VAL A 12 -39.33 -9.78 8.26
C VAL A 12 -39.39 -11.30 8.45
N VAL A 13 -38.52 -12.05 7.75
CA VAL A 13 -38.48 -13.51 7.87
C VAL A 13 -38.09 -13.92 9.30
N ALA A 14 -37.05 -13.32 9.86
CA ALA A 14 -36.59 -13.60 11.23
C ALA A 14 -37.66 -13.28 12.28
N THR A 15 -38.37 -12.16 12.12
CA THR A 15 -39.45 -11.75 13.03
C THR A 15 -40.63 -12.71 12.92
N SER A 16 -41.03 -13.09 11.69
CA SER A 16 -42.14 -14.05 11.48
C SER A 16 -41.82 -15.42 12.08
N PHE A 17 -40.57 -15.88 11.94
CA PHE A 17 -40.08 -17.12 12.53
C PHE A 17 -40.08 -17.07 14.05
N GLY A 18 -39.65 -15.98 14.66
CA GLY A 18 -39.69 -15.77 16.12
C GLY A 18 -41.09 -15.75 16.67
N VAL A 19 -42.03 -15.11 15.99
CA VAL A 19 -43.46 -15.09 16.35
C VAL A 19 -44.05 -16.51 16.22
N GLY A 20 -43.73 -17.24 15.18
CA GLY A 20 -44.17 -18.64 14.98
C GLY A 20 -43.69 -19.55 16.11
N ILE A 21 -42.44 -19.46 16.51
CA ILE A 21 -41.85 -20.20 17.64
C ILE A 21 -42.55 -19.84 18.92
N TYR A 22 -42.79 -18.55 19.18
CA TYR A 22 -43.52 -18.11 20.39
C TYR A 22 -44.93 -18.72 20.49
N PHE A 23 -45.70 -18.70 19.41
CA PHE A 23 -47.04 -19.30 19.40
C PHE A 23 -47.00 -20.83 19.56
N MET A 24 -46.00 -21.48 18.97
CA MET A 24 -45.81 -22.93 19.15
C MET A 24 -45.51 -23.26 20.63
N PHE A 25 -44.59 -22.55 21.28
CA PHE A 25 -44.34 -22.71 22.71
C PHE A 25 -45.56 -22.45 23.57
N ARG A 26 -46.28 -21.37 23.28
CA ARG A 26 -47.50 -21.03 24.00
C ARG A 26 -48.56 -22.12 23.88
N ALA A 27 -48.77 -22.70 22.68
CA ALA A 27 -49.73 -23.79 22.48
C ALA A 27 -49.30 -25.06 23.22
N MET A 28 -48.04 -25.40 23.29
CA MET A 28 -47.50 -26.54 24.03
C MET A 28 -47.65 -26.35 25.55
N TYR A 29 -47.46 -25.12 26.06
CA TYR A 29 -47.57 -24.82 27.49
C TYR A 29 -49.04 -24.78 28.00
N MET A 30 -49.98 -24.46 27.14
CA MET A 30 -51.40 -24.38 27.47
C MET A 30 -52.16 -25.69 27.23
N SER A 31 -51.48 -26.75 26.75
CA SER A 31 -52.11 -28.05 26.55
C SER A 31 -52.34 -28.74 27.89
N GLU A 32 -53.59 -29.19 28.13
CA GLU A 32 -53.98 -29.86 29.40
C GLU A 32 -53.26 -31.21 29.64
N LYS A 33 -52.63 -31.78 28.64
CA LYS A 33 -51.81 -33.00 28.73
C LYS A 33 -50.46 -32.76 28.05
N PRO A 34 -49.49 -32.11 28.70
CA PRO A 34 -48.17 -31.93 28.14
C PRO A 34 -47.49 -33.31 27.97
N LEU A 35 -47.01 -33.61 26.76
CA LEU A 35 -46.19 -34.77 26.51
C LEU A 35 -44.90 -34.64 27.31
N PRO A 36 -44.57 -35.60 28.24
CA PRO A 36 -43.28 -35.59 28.92
C PRO A 36 -42.20 -35.66 27.85
N PHE A 37 -41.16 -34.87 27.91
CA PHE A 37 -40.07 -34.66 26.93
C PHE A 37 -40.35 -33.68 25.78
N ALA A 38 -41.58 -33.30 25.42
CA ALA A 38 -41.82 -32.39 24.30
C ALA A 38 -41.15 -31.02 24.53
N GLN A 39 -41.14 -30.53 25.76
CA GLN A 39 -40.49 -29.27 26.15
C GLN A 39 -38.97 -29.36 26.05
N GLU A 40 -38.35 -30.44 26.52
CA GLU A 40 -36.90 -30.65 26.46
C GLU A 40 -36.41 -30.80 25.03
N VAL A 41 -37.09 -31.60 24.20
CA VAL A 41 -36.76 -31.78 22.78
C VAL A 41 -36.88 -30.47 22.02
N THR A 42 -37.91 -29.68 22.27
CA THR A 42 -38.10 -28.38 21.61
C THR A 42 -37.01 -27.39 22.02
N LEU A 43 -36.59 -27.38 23.27
CA LEU A 43 -35.56 -26.50 23.80
C LEU A 43 -34.18 -26.85 23.22
N VAL A 44 -33.86 -28.15 23.12
CA VAL A 44 -32.63 -28.66 22.49
C VAL A 44 -32.63 -28.33 21.00
N PHE A 45 -33.72 -28.54 20.28
CA PHE A 45 -33.86 -28.22 18.88
C PHE A 45 -33.69 -26.72 18.61
N LEU A 46 -34.34 -25.87 19.41
CA LEU A 46 -34.20 -24.44 19.30
C LEU A 46 -32.78 -23.97 19.57
N GLY A 47 -32.15 -24.53 20.61
CA GLY A 47 -30.73 -24.26 20.90
C GLY A 47 -29.80 -24.64 19.74
N ALA A 48 -30.04 -25.79 19.13
CA ALA A 48 -29.28 -26.22 17.97
C ALA A 48 -29.46 -25.28 16.78
N VAL A 49 -30.70 -24.89 16.45
CA VAL A 49 -30.99 -23.96 15.33
C VAL A 49 -30.34 -22.59 15.57
N VAL A 50 -30.46 -22.06 16.80
CA VAL A 50 -29.81 -20.77 17.15
C VAL A 50 -28.29 -20.88 17.04
N THR A 51 -27.69 -21.95 17.52
CA THR A 51 -26.23 -22.17 17.44
C THR A 51 -25.77 -22.24 16.00
N ILE A 52 -26.46 -23.00 15.15
CA ILE A 52 -26.14 -23.12 13.72
C ILE A 52 -26.25 -21.75 13.03
N ALA A 53 -27.34 -21.02 13.29
CA ALA A 53 -27.56 -19.70 12.70
C ALA A 53 -26.47 -18.69 13.13
N LEU A 54 -26.13 -18.69 14.43
CA LEU A 54 -25.08 -17.81 14.97
C LEU A 54 -23.71 -18.16 14.39
N THR A 55 -23.38 -19.44 14.33
CA THR A 55 -22.13 -19.93 13.75
C THR A 55 -22.00 -19.57 12.29
N ALA A 56 -23.06 -19.78 11.48
CA ALA A 56 -23.09 -19.39 10.08
C ALA A 56 -22.92 -17.89 9.89
N ALA A 57 -23.57 -17.06 10.71
CA ALA A 57 -23.43 -15.61 10.66
C ALA A 57 -22.00 -15.14 11.01
N LEU A 58 -21.39 -15.75 12.03
CA LEU A 58 -20.00 -15.46 12.42
C LEU A 58 -19.00 -15.88 11.34
N LEU A 59 -19.14 -17.09 10.77
CA LEU A 59 -18.28 -17.58 9.70
C LEU A 59 -18.36 -16.67 8.46
N ASN A 60 -19.55 -16.30 8.04
CA ASN A 60 -19.73 -15.38 6.90
C ASN A 60 -19.04 -14.03 7.14
N ARG A 61 -19.16 -13.49 8.36
CA ARG A 61 -18.50 -12.23 8.72
C ARG A 61 -16.97 -12.36 8.76
N GLN A 62 -16.46 -13.47 9.30
CA GLN A 62 -15.02 -13.74 9.31
C GLN A 62 -14.46 -13.85 7.90
N THR A 63 -15.10 -14.64 7.02
CA THR A 63 -14.71 -14.79 5.63
C THR A 63 -14.71 -13.47 4.87
N GLU A 64 -15.73 -12.62 5.08
CA GLU A 64 -15.77 -11.29 4.46
C GLU A 64 -14.59 -10.40 4.93
N LEU A 65 -14.27 -10.42 6.22
CA LEU A 65 -13.15 -9.65 6.78
C LEU A 65 -11.80 -10.16 6.28
N GLU A 66 -11.63 -11.49 6.17
CA GLU A 66 -10.43 -12.12 5.63
C GLU A 66 -10.20 -11.76 4.17
N LEU A 67 -11.25 -11.87 3.33
CA LEU A 67 -11.16 -11.47 1.91
C LEU A 67 -10.82 -9.99 1.73
N ARG A 68 -11.39 -9.11 2.55
CA ARG A 68 -11.04 -7.69 2.53
C ARG A 68 -9.60 -7.44 2.94
N LYS A 69 -9.12 -8.18 3.95
CA LYS A 69 -7.73 -8.08 4.43
C LYS A 69 -6.75 -8.58 3.37
N GLU A 70 -7.01 -9.73 2.76
CA GLU A 70 -6.18 -10.29 1.68
C GLU A 70 -6.13 -9.35 0.47
N GLY A 71 -7.30 -8.83 0.03
CA GLY A 71 -7.36 -7.86 -1.06
C GLY A 71 -6.53 -6.61 -0.78
N ARG A 72 -6.56 -6.09 0.46
CA ARG A 72 -5.74 -4.94 0.86
C ARG A 72 -4.24 -5.26 0.84
N VAL A 73 -3.84 -6.45 1.30
CA VAL A 73 -2.43 -6.87 1.28
C VAL A 73 -1.91 -6.96 -0.16
N ILE A 74 -2.68 -7.54 -1.08
CA ILE A 74 -2.30 -7.65 -2.50
C ILE A 74 -2.13 -6.25 -3.12
N ILE A 75 -3.06 -5.33 -2.86
CA ILE A 75 -2.96 -3.95 -3.37
C ILE A 75 -1.73 -3.25 -2.82
N LEU A 76 -1.46 -3.35 -1.51
CA LEU A 76 -0.27 -2.75 -0.89
C LEU A 76 1.03 -3.35 -1.45
N GLN A 77 1.07 -4.64 -1.71
CA GLN A 77 2.23 -5.30 -2.32
C GLN A 77 2.48 -4.77 -3.73
N GLN A 78 1.46 -4.70 -4.58
CA GLN A 78 1.57 -4.13 -5.92
C GLN A 78 2.00 -2.66 -5.89
N GLN A 79 1.50 -1.88 -4.93
CA GLN A 79 1.89 -0.49 -4.73
C GLN A 79 3.37 -0.38 -4.38
N CYS A 80 3.86 -1.19 -3.43
CA CYS A 80 5.27 -1.23 -3.07
C CYS A 80 6.17 -1.61 -4.25
N ASP A 81 5.78 -2.63 -5.02
CA ASP A 81 6.53 -3.07 -6.20
C ASP A 81 6.67 -1.95 -7.24
N ILE A 82 5.59 -1.20 -7.49
CA ILE A 82 5.62 -0.06 -8.42
C ILE A 82 6.49 1.07 -7.85
N TYR A 83 6.46 1.33 -6.55
CA TYR A 83 7.29 2.36 -5.92
C TYR A 83 8.78 2.02 -5.99
N MET A 84 9.15 0.77 -5.70
CA MET A 84 10.53 0.31 -5.83
C MET A 84 11.01 0.43 -7.29
N TRP A 85 10.20 -0.04 -8.24
CA TRP A 85 10.53 0.07 -9.66
C TRP A 85 10.68 1.53 -10.12
N CYS A 86 9.88 2.45 -9.56
CA CYS A 86 10.00 3.88 -9.81
C CYS A 86 11.37 4.42 -9.40
N ILE A 87 11.80 4.12 -8.18
CA ILE A 87 13.09 4.57 -7.64
C ILE A 87 14.24 4.00 -8.48
N GLU A 88 14.19 2.71 -8.80
CA GLU A 88 15.20 2.02 -9.60
C GLU A 88 15.34 2.63 -11.01
N LYS A 89 14.22 2.92 -11.68
CA LYS A 89 14.23 3.53 -13.02
C LYS A 89 14.76 4.95 -13.03
N VAL A 90 14.42 5.75 -12.04
CA VAL A 90 14.97 7.12 -11.95
C VAL A 90 16.48 7.06 -11.63
N ALA A 91 16.92 6.16 -10.76
CA ALA A 91 18.34 5.97 -10.46
C ALA A 91 19.11 5.52 -11.71
N GLU A 92 18.58 4.57 -12.50
CA GLU A 92 19.17 4.11 -13.76
C GLU A 92 19.35 5.26 -14.78
N ILE A 93 18.36 6.17 -14.86
CA ILE A 93 18.43 7.35 -15.72
C ILE A 93 19.55 8.30 -15.28
N VAL A 94 19.67 8.54 -13.98
CA VAL A 94 20.71 9.41 -13.42
C VAL A 94 22.10 8.80 -13.62
N GLU A 95 22.25 7.49 -13.41
CA GLU A 95 23.52 6.78 -13.58
C GLU A 95 24.01 6.78 -15.04
N ASN A 96 23.10 6.52 -15.98
CA ASN A 96 23.44 6.49 -17.41
C ASN A 96 23.74 7.89 -17.99
N ALA A 97 23.25 8.96 -17.35
CA ALA A 97 23.43 10.36 -17.75
C ALA A 97 23.12 10.66 -19.22
N LYS A 98 22.51 9.75 -19.96
CA LYS A 98 22.19 9.83 -21.38
C LYS A 98 20.69 9.67 -21.61
N HIS A 99 20.23 10.44 -22.59
CA HIS A 99 18.85 10.36 -23.04
C HIS A 99 18.66 9.11 -23.93
N GLU A 100 18.13 8.04 -23.37
CA GLU A 100 17.75 6.83 -24.11
C GLU A 100 16.22 6.79 -24.32
N ALA A 101 15.80 6.55 -25.57
CA ALA A 101 14.36 6.52 -25.91
C ALA A 101 13.57 5.47 -25.09
N GLY A 102 14.17 4.33 -24.79
CA GLY A 102 13.56 3.28 -23.97
C GLY A 102 13.25 3.70 -22.54
N LEU A 103 14.14 4.51 -21.92
CA LEU A 103 13.95 5.01 -20.56
C LEU A 103 12.77 5.98 -20.46
N ILE A 104 12.54 6.77 -21.51
CA ILE A 104 11.37 7.68 -21.55
C ILE A 104 10.06 6.91 -21.66
N ASP A 105 10.04 5.85 -22.46
CA ASP A 105 8.86 5.01 -22.58
C ASP A 105 8.58 4.30 -21.24
N ASP A 106 9.61 3.86 -20.53
CA ASP A 106 9.48 3.31 -19.17
C ASP A 106 8.91 4.35 -18.19
N LEU A 107 9.40 5.60 -18.21
CA LEU A 107 8.84 6.68 -17.39
C LEU A 107 7.37 6.98 -17.71
N ARG A 108 7.00 6.93 -18.98
CA ARG A 108 5.61 7.11 -19.42
C ARG A 108 4.71 6.01 -18.87
N VAL A 109 5.13 4.75 -18.99
CA VAL A 109 4.42 3.59 -18.41
C VAL A 109 4.34 3.71 -16.89
N LEU A 110 5.44 4.13 -16.25
CA LEU A 110 5.49 4.33 -14.81
C LEU A 110 4.51 5.39 -14.33
N ASN A 111 4.42 6.53 -15.04
CA ASN A 111 3.44 7.57 -14.72
C ASN A 111 2.00 7.03 -14.70
N HIS A 112 1.65 6.19 -15.67
CA HIS A 112 0.32 5.56 -15.70
C HIS A 112 0.14 4.54 -14.56
N LYS A 113 1.16 3.76 -14.22
CA LYS A 113 1.09 2.82 -13.08
C LYS A 113 0.92 3.57 -11.76
N LEU A 114 1.69 4.65 -11.54
CA LEU A 114 1.55 5.50 -10.36
C LEU A 114 0.15 6.12 -10.27
N ALA A 115 -0.40 6.61 -11.38
CA ALA A 115 -1.74 7.17 -11.40
C ALA A 115 -2.85 6.19 -10.97
N VAL A 116 -2.62 4.87 -11.08
CA VAL A 116 -3.59 3.83 -10.67
C VAL A 116 -3.50 3.49 -9.19
N VAL A 117 -2.29 3.49 -8.62
CA VAL A 117 -2.06 2.90 -7.27
C VAL A 117 -1.62 3.92 -6.22
N ALA A 118 -1.11 5.07 -6.63
CA ALA A 118 -0.50 6.04 -5.74
C ALA A 118 -1.50 7.11 -5.28
N SER A 119 -1.23 7.70 -4.11
CA SER A 119 -1.94 8.89 -3.65
C SER A 119 -1.61 10.12 -4.50
N GLU A 120 -2.46 11.13 -4.41
CA GLU A 120 -2.27 12.42 -5.09
C GLU A 120 -0.90 13.04 -4.77
N GLU A 121 -0.47 13.00 -3.51
CA GLU A 121 0.82 13.55 -3.07
C GLU A 121 2.01 12.86 -3.77
N VAL A 122 1.97 11.52 -3.91
CA VAL A 122 3.01 10.77 -4.62
C VAL A 122 3.06 11.16 -6.08
N VAL A 123 1.91 11.31 -6.74
CA VAL A 123 1.83 11.75 -8.15
C VAL A 123 2.40 13.16 -8.33
N ILE A 124 2.09 14.08 -7.42
CA ILE A 124 2.63 15.44 -7.43
C ILE A 124 4.15 15.43 -7.24
N ARG A 125 4.68 14.63 -6.29
CA ARG A 125 6.12 14.51 -6.08
C ARG A 125 6.85 13.87 -7.26
N PHE A 126 6.21 12.92 -7.91
CA PHE A 126 6.75 12.34 -9.15
C PHE A 126 6.84 13.37 -10.29
N ALA A 127 5.85 14.25 -10.41
CA ALA A 127 5.92 15.35 -11.37
C ALA A 127 7.15 16.26 -11.13
N VAL A 128 7.49 16.54 -9.86
CA VAL A 128 8.71 17.31 -9.51
C VAL A 128 9.98 16.58 -9.96
N VAL A 129 10.03 15.25 -9.83
CA VAL A 129 11.15 14.44 -10.32
C VAL A 129 11.26 14.55 -11.85
N LEU A 130 10.12 14.48 -12.56
CA LEU A 130 10.09 14.63 -14.02
C LEU A 130 10.57 16.02 -14.45
N ASP A 131 10.16 17.08 -13.76
CA ASP A 131 10.59 18.46 -14.04
C ASP A 131 12.09 18.64 -13.81
N ALA A 132 12.63 18.00 -12.75
CA ALA A 132 14.06 18.00 -12.49
C ALA A 132 14.86 17.27 -13.58
N LEU A 133 14.36 16.11 -14.06
CA LEU A 133 14.94 15.37 -15.18
C LEU A 133 14.90 16.20 -16.48
N LEU A 134 13.74 16.80 -16.82
CA LEU A 134 13.58 17.63 -18.00
C LEU A 134 14.54 18.83 -17.99
N SER A 135 14.70 19.48 -16.84
CA SER A 135 15.60 20.60 -16.68
C SER A 135 17.07 20.16 -16.79
N GLY A 136 17.42 18.99 -16.22
CA GLY A 136 18.77 18.47 -16.26
C GLY A 136 19.20 17.99 -17.63
N PHE A 137 18.27 17.52 -18.48
CA PHE A 137 18.55 17.10 -19.85
C PHE A 137 18.44 18.23 -20.89
N ALA A 138 18.18 19.46 -20.49
CA ALA A 138 18.02 20.58 -21.42
C ALA A 138 19.24 20.80 -22.33
N ASP A 139 20.43 20.50 -21.82
CA ASP A 139 21.71 20.60 -22.54
C ASP A 139 22.15 19.28 -23.20
N GLY A 140 21.28 18.27 -23.23
CA GLY A 140 21.49 16.98 -23.94
C GLY A 140 22.15 15.88 -23.11
N ALA A 141 22.74 16.20 -21.96
CA ALA A 141 23.29 15.23 -21.01
C ALA A 141 23.09 15.71 -19.58
N LEU A 142 22.81 14.79 -18.66
CA LEU A 142 22.64 15.13 -17.26
C LEU A 142 24.01 15.45 -16.62
N SER A 143 24.16 16.66 -16.09
CA SER A 143 25.35 17.01 -15.33
C SER A 143 25.31 16.36 -13.95
N GLU A 144 26.47 16.19 -13.28
CA GLU A 144 26.55 15.67 -11.91
C GLU A 144 25.68 16.49 -10.94
N ALA A 145 25.73 17.82 -11.01
CA ALA A 145 24.93 18.72 -10.19
C ALA A 145 23.42 18.62 -10.47
N ASP A 146 23.01 18.29 -11.68
CA ASP A 146 21.59 18.09 -12.00
C ASP A 146 21.14 16.70 -11.56
N GLY A 147 22.01 15.67 -11.66
CA GLY A 147 21.78 14.36 -11.07
C GLY A 147 21.50 14.42 -9.57
N GLU A 148 22.29 15.21 -8.82
CA GLU A 148 22.09 15.46 -7.39
C GLU A 148 20.69 16.07 -7.09
N LYS A 149 20.27 17.07 -7.90
CA LYS A 149 18.92 17.67 -7.76
C LYS A 149 17.81 16.66 -8.03
N VAL A 150 17.98 15.80 -9.04
CA VAL A 150 17.04 14.71 -9.32
C VAL A 150 16.98 13.76 -8.12
N MET A 151 18.13 13.31 -7.59
CA MET A 151 18.17 12.40 -6.46
C MET A 151 17.60 13.02 -5.17
N GLN A 152 17.75 14.34 -4.99
CA GLN A 152 17.10 15.06 -3.89
C GLN A 152 15.56 15.05 -4.04
N SER A 153 15.06 15.26 -5.26
CA SER A 153 13.61 15.17 -5.52
C SER A 153 13.08 13.73 -5.36
N VAL A 154 13.89 12.70 -5.67
CA VAL A 154 13.58 11.29 -5.39
C VAL A 154 13.50 11.03 -3.89
N ALA A 155 14.35 11.64 -3.05
CA ALA A 155 14.25 11.51 -1.59
C ALA A 155 12.91 12.06 -1.05
N ASP A 156 12.42 13.17 -1.62
CA ASP A 156 11.12 13.73 -1.28
C ASP A 156 9.97 12.83 -1.77
N LEU A 157 10.07 12.29 -2.98
CA LEU A 157 9.13 11.32 -3.52
C LEU A 157 9.08 10.06 -2.65
N THR A 158 10.23 9.50 -2.25
CA THR A 158 10.31 8.33 -1.36
C THR A 158 9.64 8.60 -0.01
N THR A 159 9.76 9.84 0.50
CA THR A 159 9.07 10.24 1.73
C THR A 159 7.54 10.22 1.54
N ALA A 160 7.03 10.69 0.42
CA ALA A 160 5.60 10.63 0.09
C ALA A 160 5.12 9.19 -0.09
N MET A 161 5.87 8.37 -0.83
CA MET A 161 5.58 6.93 -1.01
C MET A 161 5.51 6.19 0.34
N ARG A 162 6.46 6.45 1.23
CA ARG A 162 6.45 5.89 2.58
C ARG A 162 5.20 6.32 3.35
N SER A 163 4.85 7.59 3.31
CA SER A 163 3.64 8.10 3.98
C SER A 163 2.39 7.44 3.44
N ASP A 164 2.32 7.22 2.13
CA ASP A 164 1.19 6.61 1.45
C ASP A 164 1.00 5.14 1.85
N VAL A 165 2.07 4.35 1.88
CA VAL A 165 2.03 2.95 2.31
C VAL A 165 1.69 2.80 3.80
N LEU A 166 2.14 3.73 4.65
CA LEU A 166 1.98 3.67 6.10
C LEU A 166 0.77 4.46 6.64
N GLN A 167 -0.08 4.99 5.78
CA GLN A 167 -1.22 5.85 6.15
C GLN A 167 -2.10 5.31 7.30
N ASP A 168 -2.24 3.99 7.41
CA ASP A 168 -3.05 3.32 8.44
C ASP A 168 -2.25 2.90 9.68
N THR A 169 -0.95 3.13 9.72
CA THR A 169 -0.11 2.73 10.84
C THR A 169 0.43 3.93 11.60
N ALA A 170 0.29 3.92 12.92
CA ALA A 170 0.86 4.92 13.85
C ALA A 170 2.40 5.13 13.73
N LEU A 171 3.01 4.54 12.71
CA LEU A 171 4.45 4.57 12.39
C LEU A 171 4.86 5.79 11.53
N THR A 172 3.94 6.68 11.21
CA THR A 172 4.25 7.93 10.49
C THR A 172 4.99 8.88 11.41
N SER A 173 6.28 8.69 11.60
CA SER A 173 7.09 9.62 12.38
C SER A 173 7.51 10.79 11.50
N THR A 174 7.24 12.01 11.97
CA THR A 174 7.68 13.28 11.36
C THR A 174 9.22 13.36 11.18
N ASN A 175 9.98 12.55 11.91
CA ASN A 175 11.44 12.48 11.81
C ASN A 175 11.95 11.66 10.62
N ALA A 176 11.12 10.80 10.00
CA ALA A 176 11.56 9.96 8.88
C ALA A 176 11.92 10.79 7.64
N ALA A 177 11.10 11.77 7.29
CA ALA A 177 11.32 12.65 6.15
C ALA A 177 12.66 13.42 6.26
N SER A 178 12.91 14.05 7.39
CA SER A 178 14.16 14.77 7.63
C SER A 178 15.37 13.85 7.63
N THR A 179 15.21 12.60 8.09
CA THR A 179 16.28 11.61 8.10
C THR A 179 16.59 11.10 6.69
N ILE A 180 15.58 10.82 5.87
CA ILE A 180 15.75 10.41 4.48
C ILE A 180 16.52 11.48 3.70
N ARG A 181 16.07 12.73 3.73
CA ARG A 181 16.77 13.85 3.09
C ARG A 181 18.22 13.98 3.58
N ARG A 182 18.44 13.94 4.89
CA ARG A 182 19.79 14.05 5.46
C ARG A 182 20.69 12.89 5.03
N ASN A 183 20.16 11.69 4.88
CA ASN A 183 20.94 10.54 4.42
C ASN A 183 21.26 10.67 2.92
N SER A 184 20.34 11.17 2.09
CA SER A 184 20.61 11.48 0.67
C SER A 184 21.78 12.45 0.54
N THR A 185 21.71 13.61 1.21
CA THR A 185 22.83 14.61 1.22
C THR A 185 24.15 14.04 1.77
N ARG A 186 24.10 13.05 2.66
CA ARG A 186 25.32 12.40 3.16
C ARG A 186 25.91 11.45 2.14
N MET A 187 25.11 10.77 1.33
CA MET A 187 25.56 9.90 0.25
C MET A 187 26.24 10.72 -0.85
N GLU A 188 25.67 11.87 -1.24
CA GLU A 188 26.33 12.82 -2.17
C GLU A 188 27.75 13.18 -1.70
N LYS A 189 27.91 13.50 -0.41
CA LYS A 189 29.26 13.78 0.15
C LYS A 189 30.21 12.59 0.13
N LEU A 190 29.71 11.35 0.20
CA LEU A 190 30.53 10.15 0.10
C LEU A 190 31.02 9.93 -1.33
N ASP A 191 30.19 10.24 -2.33
CA ASP A 191 30.59 10.17 -3.75
C ASP A 191 31.67 11.20 -4.06
N ASP A 192 31.55 12.44 -3.58
CA ASP A 192 32.59 13.47 -3.70
C ASP A 192 33.94 13.03 -3.10
N LEU A 193 33.91 12.33 -1.95
CA LEU A 193 35.13 11.83 -1.31
C LEU A 193 35.79 10.69 -2.12
N ASN A 194 34.98 9.79 -2.71
CA ASN A 194 35.48 8.71 -3.55
C ASN A 194 36.10 9.25 -4.83
N PHE A 195 35.44 10.21 -5.50
CA PHE A 195 35.95 10.87 -6.69
C PHE A 195 37.25 11.64 -6.41
N GLY A 196 37.33 12.34 -5.30
CA GLY A 196 38.54 13.03 -4.84
C GLY A 196 39.73 12.08 -4.60
N ALA A 197 39.46 10.90 -4.01
CA ALA A 197 40.48 9.87 -3.79
C ALA A 197 40.96 9.23 -5.09
N GLU A 198 40.07 9.04 -6.05
CA GLU A 198 40.40 8.49 -7.39
C GLU A 198 41.20 9.47 -8.23
N LEU A 199 40.83 10.74 -8.26
CA LEU A 199 41.63 11.81 -8.88
C LEU A 199 43.03 11.94 -8.27
N ALA A 200 43.18 11.78 -6.97
CA ALA A 200 44.46 11.79 -6.28
C ALA A 200 45.35 10.59 -6.68
N LYS A 201 44.76 9.41 -6.91
CA LYS A 201 45.45 8.22 -7.44
C LYS A 201 45.92 8.44 -8.86
N ILE A 202 45.10 8.93 -9.76
CA ILE A 202 45.45 9.21 -11.18
C ILE A 202 46.55 10.28 -11.26
N LYS A 203 46.50 11.32 -10.42
CA LYS A 203 47.56 12.31 -10.35
C LYS A 203 48.89 11.73 -9.84
N LYS A 204 48.87 10.76 -8.91
CA LYS A 204 50.09 10.07 -8.46
C LYS A 204 50.66 9.17 -9.51
N GLU A 205 49.88 8.41 -10.26
CA GLU A 205 50.33 7.56 -11.37
C GLU A 205 50.97 8.40 -12.49
N LYS A 206 50.30 9.47 -12.95
CA LYS A 206 50.87 10.37 -13.96
C LYS A 206 52.17 11.05 -13.52
N ARG A 207 52.40 11.27 -12.23
CA ARG A 207 53.67 11.80 -11.70
C ARG A 207 54.75 10.72 -11.62
N HIS A 208 54.41 9.45 -11.54
CA HIS A 208 55.39 8.35 -11.50
C HIS A 208 55.90 8.03 -12.93
N ASP A 209 54.99 8.09 -13.93
CA ASP A 209 55.35 7.88 -15.35
C ASP A 209 56.08 9.07 -15.99
N ALA A 210 56.06 10.24 -15.36
CA ALA A 210 56.75 11.44 -15.85
C ALA A 210 58.15 11.67 -15.25
N ARG A 211 58.71 10.70 -14.53
CA ARG A 211 60.14 10.75 -14.13
C ARG A 211 61.02 10.00 -15.14
N PRO A 212 61.99 10.70 -15.73
CA PRO A 212 62.93 10.10 -16.69
C PRO A 212 63.87 9.07 -16.07
#